data_20872adb920d783319aba3e08b9b819d
#
_entry.id   20872adb920d783319aba3e08b9b819d
#
_cell.length_a   1.000
_cell.length_b   1.000
_cell.length_c   1.000
_cell.angle_alpha   90.00
_cell.angle_beta   90.00
_cell.angle_gamma   90.00
#
_symmetry.space_group_name_H-M   'P 1'
#
loop_
_entity.id
_entity.type
_entity.pdbx_description
1 polymer ?
#
loop_
_entity_poly.entity_id
_entity_poly.type
_entity_poly.pdbx_seq_one_letter_code
_entity_poly.pdbx_strand_id
1 'polypeptide(L)'
;MSRAARVAFTAIALLTVLRLVAAALLPLSADEAYYWIWSQHLAPGYYDHPPVIAFVIRAGTLLFGATSFGVRIGGIVLSVLASVFVWRAGTILLKSADAGARACLLFNLTLMISVETLSATPDGPAVVTSAAVLYALAKADETGKGAWWLAVGIAAGLGLLSKYTAFFLGAGIVVWLLLSPKARAWLFTPWS
;
A
#
# COMPACT_ATOMS: atom_id res chain seq x y z
N MET A 1 22.16 1.53 12.42
CA MET A 1 21.15 2.48 11.90
C MET A 1 21.71 3.89 12.07
N SER A 2 21.78 4.69 11.01
CA SER A 2 22.29 6.06 11.06
C SER A 2 21.39 6.99 11.89
N ARG A 3 21.86 8.19 12.22
CA ARG A 3 21.06 9.22 12.89
C ARG A 3 19.85 9.61 12.01
N ALA A 4 20.04 9.73 10.69
CA ALA A 4 18.97 10.08 9.75
C ALA A 4 17.85 9.01 9.71
N ALA A 5 18.22 7.72 9.66
CA ALA A 5 17.24 6.63 9.68
C ALA A 5 16.47 6.59 11.01
N ARG A 6 17.13 6.84 12.15
CA ARG A 6 16.44 6.91 13.45
C ARG A 6 15.42 8.04 13.48
N VAL A 7 15.79 9.23 13.02
CA VAL A 7 14.88 10.39 12.93
C VAL A 7 13.68 10.06 12.04
N ALA A 8 13.91 9.46 10.87
CA ALA A 8 12.84 9.10 9.95
C ALA A 8 11.84 8.11 10.59
N PHE A 9 12.32 7.03 11.19
CA PHE A 9 11.42 6.04 11.82
C PHE A 9 10.72 6.57 13.07
N THR A 10 11.39 7.43 13.86
CA THR A 10 10.72 8.11 14.99
C THR A 10 9.58 9.01 14.50
N ALA A 11 9.83 9.80 13.44
CA ALA A 11 8.79 10.65 12.86
C ALA A 11 7.60 9.83 12.30
N ILE A 12 7.86 8.71 11.61
CA ILE A 12 6.82 7.82 11.11
C ILE A 12 6.02 7.19 12.27
N ALA A 13 6.70 6.78 13.34
CA ALA A 13 6.02 6.24 14.53
C ALA A 13 5.11 7.29 15.18
N LEU A 14 5.58 8.54 15.33
CA LEU A 14 4.77 9.64 15.85
C LEU A 14 3.57 9.94 14.94
N LEU A 15 3.77 9.99 13.63
CA LEU A 15 2.67 10.14 12.67
C LEU A 15 1.65 9.00 12.78
N THR A 16 2.10 7.76 12.96
CA THR A 16 1.20 6.62 13.15
C THR A 16 0.38 6.75 14.43
N VAL A 17 1.00 7.17 15.54
CA VAL A 17 0.29 7.45 16.79
C VAL A 17 -0.75 8.55 16.59
N LEU A 18 -0.39 9.65 15.92
CA LEU A 18 -1.33 10.73 15.59
C LEU A 18 -2.52 10.23 14.75
N ARG A 19 -2.27 9.36 13.77
CA ARG A 19 -3.34 8.73 12.97
C ARG A 19 -4.26 7.85 13.83
N LEU A 20 -3.72 7.07 14.75
CA LEU A 20 -4.51 6.25 15.67
C LEU A 20 -5.41 7.12 16.57
N VAL A 21 -4.87 8.21 17.09
CA VAL A 21 -5.64 9.17 17.91
C VAL A 21 -6.73 9.83 17.05
N ALA A 22 -6.38 10.32 15.86
CA ALA A 22 -7.34 10.95 14.96
C ALA A 22 -8.45 9.96 14.52
N ALA A 23 -8.09 8.69 14.25
CA ALA A 23 -9.06 7.65 13.92
C ALA A 23 -10.10 7.42 15.02
N ALA A 24 -9.70 7.57 16.28
CA ALA A 24 -10.61 7.41 17.42
C ALA A 24 -11.48 8.65 17.67
N LEU A 25 -10.95 9.86 17.42
CA LEU A 25 -11.61 11.11 17.83
C LEU A 25 -12.46 11.74 16.71
N LEU A 26 -12.11 11.55 15.45
CA LEU A 26 -12.81 12.20 14.35
C LEU A 26 -14.04 11.40 13.91
N PRO A 27 -15.17 12.05 13.59
CA PRO A 27 -16.34 11.40 13.00
C PRO A 27 -15.98 10.83 11.63
N LEU A 28 -16.75 9.83 11.15
CA LEU A 28 -16.61 9.32 9.80
C LEU A 28 -17.06 10.36 8.78
N SER A 29 -16.36 10.41 7.64
CA SER A 29 -16.82 11.11 6.44
C SER A 29 -18.00 10.36 5.78
N ALA A 30 -18.68 11.00 4.84
CA ALA A 30 -19.76 10.37 4.09
C ALA A 30 -19.24 9.14 3.30
N ASP A 31 -18.07 9.23 2.69
CA ASP A 31 -17.46 8.14 1.93
C ASP A 31 -17.11 6.96 2.84
N GLU A 32 -16.54 7.22 4.02
CA GLU A 32 -16.22 6.16 4.97
C GLU A 32 -17.49 5.44 5.47
N ALA A 33 -18.56 6.19 5.72
CA ALA A 33 -19.85 5.62 6.10
C ALA A 33 -20.43 4.76 4.98
N TYR A 34 -20.26 5.18 3.72
CA TYR A 34 -20.67 4.42 2.54
C TYR A 34 -19.92 3.09 2.43
N TYR A 35 -18.60 3.08 2.54
CA TYR A 35 -17.80 1.84 2.53
C TYR A 35 -18.01 0.98 3.78
N TRP A 36 -18.33 1.59 4.93
CA TRP A 36 -18.72 0.84 6.12
C TRP A 36 -20.02 0.06 5.90
N ILE A 37 -21.03 0.62 5.20
CA ILE A 37 -22.26 -0.10 4.83
C ILE A 37 -21.91 -1.32 3.99
N TRP A 38 -21.00 -1.22 3.02
CA TRP A 38 -20.54 -2.37 2.24
C TRP A 38 -19.94 -3.48 3.11
N SER A 39 -19.21 -3.10 4.14
CA SER A 39 -18.60 -4.06 5.07
C SER A 39 -19.63 -4.86 5.87
N GLN A 40 -20.87 -4.41 5.95
CA GLN A 40 -21.97 -5.16 6.58
C GLN A 40 -22.58 -6.22 5.62
N HIS A 41 -22.36 -6.07 4.31
CA HIS A 41 -22.90 -6.94 3.26
C HIS A 41 -21.78 -7.30 2.29
N LEU A 42 -20.88 -8.20 2.74
CA LEU A 42 -19.71 -8.59 1.94
C LEU A 42 -20.13 -9.23 0.62
N ALA A 43 -19.55 -8.74 -0.48
CA ALA A 43 -19.82 -9.17 -1.84
C ALA A 43 -18.50 -9.21 -2.65
N PRO A 44 -18.46 -9.92 -3.78
CA PRO A 44 -17.25 -9.96 -4.62
C PRO A 44 -16.96 -8.65 -5.37
N GLY A 45 -17.87 -7.67 -5.31
CA GLY A 45 -17.75 -6.33 -5.88
C GLY A 45 -18.94 -5.47 -5.54
N TYR A 46 -18.79 -4.16 -5.72
CA TYR A 46 -19.82 -3.17 -5.47
C TYR A 46 -19.99 -2.25 -6.68
N TYR A 47 -20.99 -1.35 -6.66
CA TYR A 47 -21.32 -0.51 -7.80
C TYR A 47 -20.13 0.33 -8.28
N ASP A 48 -19.43 1.00 -7.37
CA ASP A 48 -18.36 1.95 -7.71
C ASP A 48 -16.95 1.33 -7.70
N HIS A 49 -16.72 0.37 -6.80
CA HIS A 49 -15.38 -0.13 -6.50
C HIS A 49 -15.32 -1.64 -6.26
N PRO A 50 -14.13 -2.23 -6.46
CA PRO A 50 -13.83 -3.61 -6.07
C PRO A 50 -13.91 -3.82 -4.54
N PRO A 51 -13.90 -5.09 -4.07
CA PRO A 51 -14.39 -5.43 -2.74
C PRO A 51 -13.42 -5.22 -1.58
N VAL A 52 -12.11 -5.06 -1.80
CA VAL A 52 -11.09 -5.17 -0.74
C VAL A 52 -11.32 -4.20 0.41
N ILE A 53 -11.76 -2.97 0.14
CA ILE A 53 -12.03 -1.99 1.21
C ILE A 53 -13.11 -2.50 2.19
N ALA A 54 -14.16 -3.15 1.72
CA ALA A 54 -15.22 -3.69 2.56
C ALA A 54 -14.68 -4.79 3.50
N PHE A 55 -13.81 -5.67 3.00
CA PHE A 55 -13.17 -6.70 3.82
C PHE A 55 -12.21 -6.10 4.85
N VAL A 56 -11.46 -5.06 4.49
CA VAL A 56 -10.55 -4.36 5.42
C VAL A 56 -11.33 -3.71 6.55
N ILE A 57 -12.42 -2.99 6.24
CA ILE A 57 -13.29 -2.38 7.24
C ILE A 57 -13.95 -3.46 8.10
N ARG A 58 -14.44 -4.54 7.50
CA ARG A 58 -15.06 -5.65 8.23
C ARG A 58 -14.11 -6.26 9.25
N ALA A 59 -12.87 -6.51 8.87
CA ALA A 59 -11.85 -7.03 9.78
C ALA A 59 -11.60 -6.08 10.98
N GLY A 60 -11.49 -4.77 10.72
CA GLY A 60 -11.31 -3.78 11.77
C GLY A 60 -12.51 -3.67 12.71
N THR A 61 -13.74 -3.66 12.16
CA THR A 61 -14.97 -3.57 12.97
C THR A 61 -15.27 -4.84 13.76
N LEU A 62 -14.86 -6.00 13.28
CA LEU A 62 -14.94 -7.25 14.05
C LEU A 62 -14.04 -7.24 15.30
N LEU A 63 -12.87 -6.61 15.22
CA LEU A 63 -11.90 -6.55 16.31
C LEU A 63 -12.15 -5.40 17.29
N PHE A 64 -12.60 -4.24 16.80
CA PHE A 64 -12.70 -2.99 17.57
C PHE A 64 -14.13 -2.39 17.61
N GLY A 65 -15.13 -3.16 17.16
CA GLY A 65 -16.52 -2.73 17.11
C GLY A 65 -16.84 -1.77 15.97
N ALA A 66 -18.14 -1.47 15.80
CA ALA A 66 -18.64 -0.53 14.79
C ALA A 66 -18.41 0.93 15.25
N THR A 67 -17.14 1.30 15.40
CA THR A 67 -16.68 2.62 15.84
C THR A 67 -15.87 3.28 14.72
N SER A 68 -15.67 4.60 14.76
CA SER A 68 -14.78 5.30 13.81
C SER A 68 -13.38 4.69 13.79
N PHE A 69 -12.87 4.29 14.95
CA PHE A 69 -11.58 3.59 15.06
C PHE A 69 -11.62 2.23 14.37
N GLY A 70 -12.65 1.40 14.61
CA GLY A 70 -12.80 0.08 14.00
C GLY A 70 -12.88 0.15 12.48
N VAL A 71 -13.53 1.18 11.92
CA VAL A 71 -13.61 1.41 10.47
C VAL A 71 -12.22 1.75 9.89
N ARG A 72 -11.40 2.54 10.59
CA ARG A 72 -10.13 3.11 10.08
C ARG A 72 -8.88 2.30 10.36
N ILE A 73 -8.89 1.47 11.42
CA ILE A 73 -7.67 0.77 11.87
C ILE A 73 -7.03 -0.08 10.77
N GLY A 74 -7.84 -0.69 9.90
CA GLY A 74 -7.35 -1.45 8.76
C GLY A 74 -6.51 -0.60 7.81
N GLY A 75 -6.93 0.62 7.47
CA GLY A 75 -6.18 1.57 6.65
C GLY A 75 -4.85 1.97 7.28
N ILE A 76 -4.83 2.20 8.61
CA ILE A 76 -3.59 2.53 9.33
C ILE A 76 -2.61 1.35 9.30
N VAL A 77 -3.06 0.12 9.52
CA VAL A 77 -2.22 -1.09 9.40
C VAL A 77 -1.65 -1.21 7.99
N LEU A 78 -2.48 -1.02 6.95
CA LEU A 78 -2.03 -1.06 5.56
C LEU A 78 -1.00 0.03 5.26
N SER A 79 -1.11 1.23 5.85
CA SER A 79 -0.11 2.29 5.69
C SER A 79 1.24 1.95 6.29
N VAL A 80 1.26 1.25 7.43
CA VAL A 80 2.50 0.75 8.04
C VAL A 80 3.14 -0.30 7.14
N LEU A 81 2.36 -1.23 6.57
CA LEU A 81 2.86 -2.21 5.61
C LEU A 81 3.39 -1.54 4.34
N ALA A 82 2.68 -0.57 3.78
CA ALA A 82 3.15 0.21 2.64
C ALA A 82 4.48 0.90 2.94
N SER A 83 4.62 1.49 4.14
CA SER A 83 5.86 2.12 4.60
C SER A 83 7.03 1.13 4.64
N VAL A 84 6.82 -0.10 5.07
CA VAL A 84 7.84 -1.16 5.04
C VAL A 84 8.25 -1.49 3.62
N PHE A 85 7.29 -1.64 2.69
CA PHE A 85 7.59 -1.92 1.28
C PHE A 85 8.34 -0.76 0.63
N VAL A 86 7.93 0.48 0.84
CA VAL A 86 8.62 1.67 0.32
C VAL A 86 10.05 1.78 0.87
N TRP A 87 10.23 1.56 2.17
CA TRP A 87 11.56 1.54 2.78
C TRP A 87 12.47 0.48 2.14
N ARG A 88 11.96 -0.76 2.02
CA ARG A 88 12.72 -1.89 1.46
C ARG A 88 13.02 -1.67 -0.03
N ALA A 89 12.03 -1.25 -0.82
CA ALA A 89 12.23 -0.93 -2.23
C ALA A 89 13.25 0.21 -2.40
N GLY A 90 13.10 1.31 -1.65
CA GLY A 90 14.03 2.43 -1.69
C GLY A 90 15.45 2.04 -1.28
N THR A 91 15.62 1.15 -0.30
CA THR A 91 16.94 0.63 0.11
C THR A 91 17.62 -0.13 -1.03
N ILE A 92 16.87 -0.96 -1.76
CA ILE A 92 17.38 -1.75 -2.89
C ILE A 92 17.72 -0.82 -4.06
N LEU A 93 16.76 -0.01 -4.49
CA LEU A 93 16.88 0.82 -5.69
C LEU A 93 17.95 1.90 -5.56
N LEU A 94 18.07 2.50 -4.37
CA LEU A 94 19.05 3.57 -4.08
C LEU A 94 20.35 3.04 -3.46
N LYS A 95 20.46 1.74 -3.24
CA LYS A 95 21.62 1.05 -2.64
C LYS A 95 22.07 1.69 -1.31
N SER A 96 21.12 2.20 -0.54
CA SER A 96 21.36 2.90 0.72
C SER A 96 20.18 2.76 1.68
N ALA A 97 20.44 2.20 2.86
CA ALA A 97 19.42 2.09 3.92
C ALA A 97 18.90 3.46 4.38
N ASP A 98 19.78 4.48 4.39
CA ASP A 98 19.41 5.84 4.75
C ASP A 98 18.56 6.52 3.68
N ALA A 99 18.84 6.26 2.40
CA ALA A 99 18.00 6.75 1.30
C ALA A 99 16.63 6.07 1.33
N GLY A 100 16.57 4.77 1.60
CA GLY A 100 15.31 4.05 1.80
C GLY A 100 14.50 4.60 2.97
N ALA A 101 15.15 4.92 4.11
CA ALA A 101 14.47 5.51 5.26
C ALA A 101 13.90 6.91 4.94
N ARG A 102 14.66 7.73 4.19
CA ARG A 102 14.18 9.04 3.73
C ARG A 102 13.02 8.91 2.74
N ALA A 103 13.09 7.97 1.80
CA ALA A 103 11.99 7.70 0.86
C ALA A 103 10.71 7.32 1.63
N CYS A 104 10.82 6.46 2.63
CA CYS A 104 9.71 6.08 3.50
C CYS A 104 9.15 7.28 4.29
N LEU A 105 10.00 8.16 4.82
CA LEU A 105 9.56 9.37 5.50
C LEU A 105 8.83 10.32 4.54
N LEU A 106 9.40 10.59 3.38
CA LEU A 106 8.78 11.44 2.36
C LEU A 106 7.41 10.88 1.93
N PHE A 107 7.32 9.57 1.70
CA PHE A 107 6.06 8.88 1.42
C PHE A 107 5.01 9.20 2.49
N ASN A 108 5.33 9.06 3.77
CA ASN A 108 4.41 9.33 4.87
C ASN A 108 4.07 10.81 5.07
N LEU A 109 4.91 11.74 4.59
CA LEU A 109 4.68 13.19 4.69
C LEU A 109 3.87 13.74 3.50
N THR A 110 3.64 12.96 2.45
CA THR A 110 2.77 13.43 1.36
C THR A 110 1.35 13.62 1.86
N LEU A 111 0.69 14.69 1.42
CA LEU A 111 -0.69 14.99 1.81
C LEU A 111 -1.63 13.84 1.45
N MET A 112 -1.46 13.28 0.25
CA MET A 112 -2.26 12.14 -0.22
C MET A 112 -2.18 10.97 0.78
N ILE A 113 -0.97 10.51 1.13
CA ILE A 113 -0.81 9.39 2.07
C ILE A 113 -1.33 9.74 3.46
N SER A 114 -1.14 10.97 3.91
CA SER A 114 -1.63 11.41 5.22
C SER A 114 -3.16 11.37 5.32
N VAL A 115 -3.87 11.72 4.25
CA VAL A 115 -5.34 11.68 4.18
C VAL A 115 -5.81 10.24 3.97
N GLU A 116 -5.30 9.55 2.94
CA GLU A 116 -5.77 8.21 2.55
C GLU A 116 -5.50 7.12 3.60
N THR A 117 -4.50 7.33 4.45
CA THR A 117 -4.23 6.38 5.55
C THR A 117 -5.12 6.60 6.76
N LEU A 118 -5.73 7.77 6.89
CA LEU A 118 -6.70 8.06 7.94
C LEU A 118 -8.12 7.72 7.46
N SER A 119 -8.43 7.97 6.21
CA SER A 119 -9.74 7.67 5.63
C SER A 119 -9.85 6.21 5.21
N ALA A 120 -10.96 5.55 5.55
CA ALA A 120 -11.23 4.17 5.15
C ALA A 120 -11.79 4.14 3.71
N THR A 121 -10.93 4.32 2.72
CA THR A 121 -11.25 4.37 1.28
C THR A 121 -10.54 3.27 0.49
N PRO A 122 -10.96 2.96 -0.75
CA PRO A 122 -10.27 2.02 -1.62
C PRO A 122 -8.81 2.36 -1.93
N ASP A 123 -8.41 3.62 -1.73
CA ASP A 123 -7.04 4.09 -1.97
C ASP A 123 -6.02 3.48 -1.01
N GLY A 124 -6.39 3.29 0.26
CA GLY A 124 -5.51 2.66 1.24
C GLY A 124 -4.99 1.28 0.81
N PRO A 125 -5.86 0.31 0.49
CA PRO A 125 -5.45 -0.98 -0.05
C PRO A 125 -4.71 -0.87 -1.40
N ALA A 126 -5.10 0.04 -2.30
CA ALA A 126 -4.42 0.24 -3.58
C ALA A 126 -2.98 0.74 -3.40
N VAL A 127 -2.72 1.62 -2.43
CA VAL A 127 -1.39 2.14 -2.12
C VAL A 127 -0.48 1.04 -1.59
N VAL A 128 -0.93 0.20 -0.66
CA VAL A 128 -0.07 -0.87 -0.10
C VAL A 128 0.25 -1.92 -1.16
N THR A 129 -0.69 -2.28 -2.01
CA THR A 129 -0.46 -3.24 -3.09
C THR A 129 0.50 -2.68 -4.14
N SER A 130 0.39 -1.39 -4.50
CA SER A 130 1.34 -0.71 -5.37
C SER A 130 2.76 -0.68 -4.79
N ALA A 131 2.89 -0.39 -3.49
CA ALA A 131 4.18 -0.43 -2.80
C ALA A 131 4.77 -1.86 -2.74
N ALA A 132 3.91 -2.89 -2.58
CA ALA A 132 4.32 -4.29 -2.61
C ALA A 132 4.80 -4.71 -4.01
N VAL A 133 4.13 -4.28 -5.08
CA VAL A 133 4.58 -4.50 -6.47
C VAL A 133 5.94 -3.87 -6.69
N LEU A 134 6.13 -2.60 -6.31
CA LEU A 134 7.42 -1.92 -6.45
C LEU A 134 8.54 -2.66 -5.71
N TYR A 135 8.28 -3.12 -4.48
CA TYR A 135 9.23 -3.91 -3.72
C TYR A 135 9.54 -5.25 -4.40
N ALA A 136 8.53 -5.98 -4.86
CA ALA A 136 8.71 -7.26 -5.52
C ALA A 136 9.49 -7.13 -6.83
N LEU A 137 9.23 -6.09 -7.65
CA LEU A 137 10.00 -5.78 -8.84
C LEU A 137 11.46 -5.43 -8.51
N ALA A 138 11.69 -4.62 -7.46
CA ALA A 138 13.05 -4.32 -7.00
C ALA A 138 13.80 -5.60 -6.57
N LYS A 139 13.11 -6.54 -5.92
CA LYS A 139 13.68 -7.85 -5.53
C LYS A 139 13.93 -8.76 -6.73
N ALA A 140 13.05 -8.77 -7.73
CA ALA A 140 13.26 -9.50 -8.96
C ALA A 140 14.53 -8.99 -9.69
N ASP A 141 14.67 -7.66 -9.81
CA ASP A 141 15.82 -7.03 -10.45
C ASP A 141 17.13 -7.22 -9.66
N GLU A 142 17.07 -7.15 -8.33
CA GLU A 142 18.22 -7.34 -7.43
C GLU A 142 18.74 -8.79 -7.47
N THR A 143 17.81 -9.76 -7.37
CA THR A 143 18.17 -11.17 -7.14
C THR A 143 18.20 -12.03 -8.39
N GLY A 144 17.58 -11.58 -9.47
CA GLY A 144 17.39 -12.38 -10.69
C GLY A 144 16.44 -13.59 -10.51
N LYS A 145 15.71 -13.67 -9.39
CA LYS A 145 14.82 -14.80 -9.10
C LYS A 145 13.43 -14.56 -9.67
N GLY A 146 12.99 -15.40 -10.62
CA GLY A 146 11.67 -15.32 -11.26
C GLY A 146 10.51 -15.48 -10.30
N ALA A 147 10.67 -16.18 -9.17
CA ALA A 147 9.62 -16.34 -8.16
C ALA A 147 9.06 -15.00 -7.63
N TRP A 148 9.80 -13.89 -7.71
CA TRP A 148 9.31 -12.57 -7.34
C TRP A 148 8.18 -12.07 -8.26
N TRP A 149 8.10 -12.57 -9.49
CA TRP A 149 6.99 -12.25 -10.39
C TRP A 149 5.65 -12.79 -9.89
N LEU A 150 5.65 -13.91 -9.16
CA LEU A 150 4.43 -14.38 -8.48
C LEU A 150 3.96 -13.37 -7.43
N ALA A 151 4.90 -12.78 -6.66
CA ALA A 151 4.58 -11.73 -5.70
C ALA A 151 4.06 -10.45 -6.40
N VAL A 152 4.64 -10.08 -7.56
CA VAL A 152 4.14 -8.99 -8.41
C VAL A 152 2.70 -9.28 -8.84
N GLY A 153 2.42 -10.47 -9.38
CA GLY A 153 1.09 -10.86 -9.84
C GLY A 153 0.04 -10.85 -8.72
N ILE A 154 0.38 -11.43 -7.55
CA ILE A 154 -0.51 -11.43 -6.38
C ILE A 154 -0.80 -9.99 -5.92
N ALA A 155 0.23 -9.17 -5.76
CA ALA A 155 0.06 -7.80 -5.30
C ALA A 155 -0.70 -6.94 -6.32
N ALA A 156 -0.43 -7.09 -7.62
CA ALA A 156 -1.15 -6.40 -8.69
C ALA A 156 -2.62 -6.83 -8.76
N GLY A 157 -2.90 -8.13 -8.63
CA GLY A 157 -4.27 -8.66 -8.57
C GLY A 157 -5.05 -8.11 -7.36
N LEU A 158 -4.46 -8.09 -6.18
CA LEU A 158 -5.05 -7.46 -4.99
C LEU A 158 -5.23 -5.95 -5.20
N GLY A 159 -4.33 -5.29 -5.94
CA GLY A 159 -4.47 -3.90 -6.34
C GLY A 159 -5.70 -3.66 -7.20
N LEU A 160 -5.93 -4.48 -8.22
CA LEU A 160 -7.12 -4.42 -9.07
C LEU A 160 -8.41 -4.69 -8.29
N LEU A 161 -8.37 -5.62 -7.32
CA LEU A 161 -9.48 -5.88 -6.38
C LEU A 161 -9.66 -4.76 -5.34
N SER A 162 -8.74 -3.81 -5.27
CA SER A 162 -8.82 -2.63 -4.41
C SER A 162 -9.35 -1.41 -5.16
N LYS A 163 -8.75 -1.12 -6.33
CA LYS A 163 -9.13 0.03 -7.17
C LYS A 163 -8.77 -0.22 -8.62
N TYR A 164 -9.68 0.06 -9.55
CA TYR A 164 -9.45 -0.16 -10.99
C TYR A 164 -8.26 0.64 -11.54
N THR A 165 -7.91 1.77 -10.94
CA THR A 165 -6.73 2.55 -11.33
C THR A 165 -5.41 1.81 -11.14
N ALA A 166 -5.37 0.72 -10.36
CA ALA A 166 -4.21 -0.17 -10.28
C ALA A 166 -3.81 -0.79 -11.64
N PHE A 167 -4.71 -0.77 -12.63
CA PHE A 167 -4.39 -1.15 -14.01
C PHE A 167 -3.24 -0.33 -14.60
N PHE A 168 -3.12 0.94 -14.24
CA PHE A 168 -2.01 1.79 -14.69
C PHE A 168 -0.64 1.33 -14.18
N LEU A 169 -0.61 0.59 -13.06
CA LEU A 169 0.62 -0.04 -12.57
C LEU A 169 1.13 -1.10 -13.56
N GLY A 170 0.22 -1.91 -14.12
CA GLY A 170 0.54 -2.87 -15.18
C GLY A 170 1.11 -2.19 -16.41
N ALA A 171 0.50 -1.08 -16.86
CA ALA A 171 1.03 -0.30 -17.97
C ALA A 171 2.45 0.24 -17.66
N GLY A 172 2.69 0.72 -16.44
CA GLY A 172 4.02 1.15 -15.99
C GLY A 172 5.06 0.02 -16.00
N ILE A 173 4.67 -1.18 -15.60
CA ILE A 173 5.55 -2.38 -15.66
C ILE A 173 5.90 -2.70 -17.11
N VAL A 174 4.93 -2.69 -18.04
CA VAL A 174 5.18 -2.93 -19.48
C VAL A 174 6.16 -1.88 -20.03
N VAL A 175 5.94 -0.61 -19.73
CA VAL A 175 6.87 0.46 -20.16
C VAL A 175 8.28 0.23 -19.61
N TRP A 176 8.41 -0.13 -18.33
CA TRP A 176 9.70 -0.44 -17.72
C TRP A 176 10.40 -1.62 -18.42
N LEU A 177 9.67 -2.70 -18.70
CA LEU A 177 10.18 -3.89 -19.41
C LEU A 177 10.67 -3.54 -20.82
N LEU A 178 9.97 -2.63 -21.51
CA LEU A 178 10.34 -2.24 -22.88
C LEU A 178 11.54 -1.27 -22.91
N LEU A 179 11.61 -0.33 -21.97
CA LEU A 179 12.63 0.72 -21.98
C LEU A 179 13.95 0.30 -21.32
N SER A 180 13.92 -0.60 -20.33
CA SER A 180 15.13 -1.04 -19.61
C SER A 180 15.75 -2.26 -20.30
N PRO A 181 17.00 -2.18 -20.85
CA PRO A 181 17.67 -3.33 -21.45
C PRO A 181 17.79 -4.54 -20.51
N LYS A 182 18.05 -4.29 -19.22
CA LYS A 182 18.13 -5.33 -18.20
C LYS A 182 16.77 -5.98 -17.93
N ALA A 183 15.72 -5.17 -17.78
CA ALA A 183 14.37 -5.65 -17.49
C ALA A 183 13.78 -6.40 -18.69
N ARG A 184 14.13 -6.00 -19.92
CA ARG A 184 13.65 -6.64 -21.15
C ARG A 184 13.96 -8.14 -21.21
N ALA A 185 15.02 -8.59 -20.55
CA ALA A 185 15.35 -10.01 -20.48
C ALA A 185 14.21 -10.83 -19.84
N TRP A 186 13.42 -10.25 -18.96
CA TRP A 186 12.28 -10.91 -18.34
C TRP A 186 11.20 -11.30 -19.36
N LEU A 187 10.98 -10.53 -20.43
CA LEU A 187 9.99 -10.82 -21.47
C LEU A 187 10.22 -12.18 -22.17
N PHE A 188 11.42 -12.75 -22.05
CA PHE A 188 11.79 -14.03 -22.65
C PHE A 188 11.88 -15.15 -21.62
N THR A 189 11.31 -14.95 -20.43
CA THR A 189 11.25 -15.94 -19.36
C THR A 189 9.81 -16.41 -19.13
N PRO A 190 9.58 -17.59 -18.56
CA PRO A 190 8.23 -18.06 -18.24
C PRO A 190 7.58 -17.34 -17.06
N TRP A 191 8.20 -16.31 -16.52
CA TRP A 191 7.77 -15.63 -15.29
C TRP A 191 7.06 -14.30 -15.48
N SER A 192 7.18 -13.67 -16.65
CA SER A 192 6.59 -12.38 -16.98
C SER A 192 5.28 -12.50 -17.72
#